data_b84dcb5b4dbf04262734958624c4cd65
#
_entry.id   b84dcb5b4dbf04262734958624c4cd65
#
_cell.length_a   1.000
_cell.length_b   1.000
_cell.length_c   1.000
_cell.angle_alpha   90.00
_cell.angle_beta   90.00
_cell.angle_gamma   90.00
#
_symmetry.space_group_name_H-M   'P 1'
#
loop_
_entity.id
_entity.type
_entity.pdbx_description
1 polymer ?
#
loop_
_entity_poly.entity_id
_entity_poly.type
_entity_poly.pdbx_seq_one_letter_code
_entity_poly.pdbx_strand_id
1 'polypeptide(L)'
;MGVVNVTPDSFSDGGLYFDKDRAVEHALELLDQGADMVDIGGESTRPSARVMVRSRTEVDELVNSDLASTTSMSRAAVSEPEELDRVLPVIAAVRRAKPDALISIDTYKAGVARKAVEAGAAIVNDVSGFRWDPAMIKTLAELKCGAVLVHMRGRPDQWRNLKPQADLMLVVKRELSDWTEESVRLGIKRDRIVLDPGLGFGKNFEQNYPLLKRLDELHSLRFPLLVGASRKSFVGRALAKDGHDRPVGDRLFGTLAAETVGISKGAHIIRTHDVRASLDTARMADQLA
;
A
#
# COMPACT_ATOMS: atom_id res chain seq x y z
N MET A 1 -8.22 -7.26 3.48
CA MET A 1 -7.39 -7.10 2.25
C MET A 1 -6.11 -7.89 2.41
N GLY A 2 -5.91 -8.93 1.59
CA GLY A 2 -4.72 -9.77 1.61
C GLY A 2 -3.59 -9.22 0.75
N VAL A 3 -2.33 -9.27 1.25
CA VAL A 3 -1.15 -8.71 0.55
C VAL A 3 -0.50 -9.77 -0.34
N VAL A 4 -0.32 -9.44 -1.62
CA VAL A 4 0.36 -10.29 -2.61
C VAL A 4 1.55 -9.55 -3.20
N ASN A 5 2.77 -9.91 -2.79
CA ASN A 5 3.99 -9.30 -3.30
C ASN A 5 4.56 -10.13 -4.46
N VAL A 6 4.69 -9.51 -5.63
CA VAL A 6 5.29 -10.10 -6.84
C VAL A 6 6.68 -9.51 -7.02
N THR A 7 7.57 -9.75 -6.05
CA THR A 7 8.95 -9.25 -6.07
C THR A 7 9.95 -10.40 -6.00
N PRO A 8 11.12 -10.31 -6.67
CA PRO A 8 12.14 -11.37 -6.66
C PRO A 8 12.59 -11.79 -5.26
N ASP A 9 12.58 -10.87 -4.30
CA ASP A 9 12.95 -11.14 -2.90
C ASP A 9 11.86 -11.91 -2.12
N SER A 10 10.65 -12.03 -2.66
CA SER A 10 9.53 -12.71 -1.98
C SER A 10 9.57 -14.22 -2.13
N PHE A 11 10.30 -14.74 -3.15
CA PHE A 11 10.33 -16.16 -3.51
C PHE A 11 11.75 -16.53 -4.00
N SER A 12 12.68 -16.69 -3.10
CA SER A 12 14.13 -16.66 -3.34
C SER A 12 14.78 -17.80 -4.13
N ASP A 13 14.02 -18.81 -4.64
CA ASP A 13 14.63 -20.02 -5.22
C ASP A 13 14.18 -20.38 -6.65
N GLY A 14 13.48 -19.52 -7.38
CA GLY A 14 12.96 -19.84 -8.74
C GLY A 14 13.02 -18.66 -9.71
N GLY A 15 13.12 -18.90 -11.01
CA GLY A 15 13.11 -17.88 -12.04
C GLY A 15 11.78 -17.13 -12.15
N LEU A 16 11.74 -16.01 -12.89
CA LEU A 16 10.61 -15.06 -13.00
C LEU A 16 9.23 -15.69 -13.29
N TYR A 17 9.17 -16.82 -14.01
CA TYR A 17 7.92 -17.54 -14.28
C TYR A 17 7.38 -18.27 -13.04
N PHE A 18 8.26 -18.85 -12.27
CA PHE A 18 7.92 -19.57 -11.04
C PHE A 18 7.38 -18.62 -9.96
N ASP A 19 7.88 -17.40 -9.93
CA ASP A 19 7.41 -16.36 -8.99
C ASP A 19 5.98 -15.89 -9.31
N LYS A 20 5.59 -15.82 -10.59
CA LYS A 20 4.25 -15.42 -11.01
C LYS A 20 3.20 -16.46 -10.63
N ASP A 21 3.47 -17.76 -10.87
CA ASP A 21 2.56 -18.85 -10.52
C ASP A 21 2.35 -18.94 -9.00
N ARG A 22 3.41 -18.81 -8.22
CA ARG A 22 3.33 -18.75 -6.75
C ARG A 22 2.54 -17.55 -6.26
N ALA A 23 2.67 -16.39 -6.91
CA ALA A 23 1.90 -15.21 -6.56
C ALA A 23 0.40 -15.41 -6.85
N VAL A 24 0.05 -16.09 -7.94
CA VAL A 24 -1.34 -16.47 -8.26
C VAL A 24 -1.89 -17.44 -7.22
N GLU A 25 -1.15 -18.52 -6.93
CA GLU A 25 -1.54 -19.50 -5.90
C GLU A 25 -1.76 -18.82 -4.56
N HIS A 26 -0.84 -17.96 -4.14
CA HIS A 26 -0.95 -17.20 -2.90
C HIS A 26 -2.17 -16.26 -2.88
N ALA A 27 -2.43 -15.55 -3.98
CA ALA A 27 -3.61 -14.69 -4.09
C ALA A 27 -4.93 -15.49 -3.94
N LEU A 28 -5.00 -16.65 -4.60
CA LEU A 28 -6.16 -17.55 -4.51
C LEU A 28 -6.31 -18.13 -3.09
N GLU A 29 -5.20 -18.53 -2.47
CA GLU A 29 -5.19 -18.99 -1.07
C GLU A 29 -5.72 -17.93 -0.12
N LEU A 30 -5.27 -16.67 -0.25
CA LEU A 30 -5.78 -15.57 0.60
C LEU A 30 -7.28 -15.34 0.42
N LEU A 31 -7.79 -15.43 -0.82
CA LEU A 31 -9.23 -15.36 -1.09
C LEU A 31 -9.98 -16.54 -0.46
N ASP A 32 -9.44 -17.76 -0.56
CA ASP A 32 -10.03 -18.95 0.05
C ASP A 32 -9.96 -18.93 1.60
N GLN A 33 -8.98 -18.23 2.18
CA GLN A 33 -8.91 -17.94 3.61
C GLN A 33 -9.93 -16.87 4.07
N GLY A 34 -10.68 -16.25 3.15
CA GLY A 34 -11.73 -15.29 3.40
C GLY A 34 -11.32 -13.82 3.26
N ALA A 35 -10.27 -13.52 2.50
CA ALA A 35 -10.02 -12.13 2.12
C ALA A 35 -11.13 -11.62 1.19
N ASP A 36 -11.71 -10.46 1.49
CA ASP A 36 -12.69 -9.79 0.62
C ASP A 36 -12.02 -9.23 -0.64
N MET A 37 -10.72 -8.92 -0.56
CA MET A 37 -9.92 -8.40 -1.65
C MET A 37 -8.44 -8.76 -1.49
N VAL A 38 -7.72 -8.81 -2.62
CA VAL A 38 -6.27 -8.97 -2.65
C VAL A 38 -5.59 -7.74 -3.24
N ASP A 39 -4.44 -7.36 -2.67
CA ASP A 39 -3.65 -6.19 -3.06
C ASP A 39 -2.32 -6.64 -3.66
N ILE A 40 -2.19 -6.52 -4.98
CA ILE A 40 -1.08 -7.06 -5.76
C ILE A 40 -0.05 -5.96 -5.99
N GLY A 41 1.20 -6.16 -5.54
CA GLY A 41 2.28 -5.19 -5.69
C GLY A 41 3.52 -5.78 -6.38
N GLY A 42 4.05 -5.08 -7.39
CA GLY A 42 5.25 -5.47 -8.15
C GLY A 42 6.55 -4.80 -7.69
N GLU A 43 6.47 -3.81 -6.80
CA GLU A 43 7.61 -3.09 -6.26
C GLU A 43 7.58 -3.03 -4.74
N SER A 44 8.75 -3.20 -4.11
CA SER A 44 8.87 -3.08 -2.66
C SER A 44 9.11 -1.63 -2.25
N THR A 45 8.25 -1.09 -1.39
CA THR A 45 8.40 0.25 -0.79
C THR A 45 8.96 0.20 0.65
N ARG A 46 9.76 -0.82 0.97
CA ARG A 46 10.43 -0.96 2.30
C ARG A 46 11.39 0.20 2.57
N PRO A 47 11.72 0.50 3.84
CA PRO A 47 12.74 1.48 4.17
C PRO A 47 14.04 1.23 3.39
N SER A 48 14.63 2.26 2.81
CA SER A 48 15.77 2.23 1.89
C SER A 48 15.48 1.78 0.44
N ALA A 49 14.24 1.45 0.08
CA ALA A 49 13.89 1.28 -1.33
C ALA A 49 14.09 2.61 -2.10
N ARG A 50 14.56 2.51 -3.33
CA ARG A 50 14.56 3.65 -4.24
C ARG A 50 13.27 3.64 -5.03
N VAL A 51 12.64 4.78 -5.15
CA VAL A 51 11.38 4.96 -5.87
C VAL A 51 11.57 6.02 -6.94
N MET A 52 10.88 5.86 -8.06
CA MET A 52 10.83 6.89 -9.09
C MET A 52 9.84 7.98 -8.65
N VAL A 53 10.28 9.25 -8.74
CA VAL A 53 9.40 10.39 -8.55
C VAL A 53 9.56 11.27 -9.77
N ARG A 54 8.48 11.46 -10.52
CA ARG A 54 8.46 12.29 -11.72
C ARG A 54 8.13 13.74 -11.31
N SER A 55 8.85 14.71 -11.87
CA SER A 55 8.45 16.12 -11.76
C SER A 55 7.39 16.45 -12.82
N ARG A 56 6.57 17.50 -12.58
CA ARG A 56 5.62 17.96 -13.61
C ARG A 56 6.31 18.37 -14.92
N THR A 57 7.52 18.91 -14.84
CA THR A 57 8.34 19.26 -16.01
C THR A 57 8.84 18.04 -16.79
N GLU A 58 9.17 16.94 -16.13
CA GLU A 58 9.61 15.70 -16.81
C GLU A 58 8.47 14.99 -17.56
N VAL A 59 7.22 15.16 -17.13
CA VAL A 59 6.05 14.58 -17.83
C VAL A 59 5.78 15.31 -19.13
N ASP A 60 5.93 16.63 -19.17
CA ASP A 60 5.75 17.43 -20.40
C ASP A 60 6.89 17.18 -21.43
N GLU A 61 8.11 16.82 -20.99
CA GLU A 61 9.22 16.46 -21.83
C GLU A 61 9.14 15.02 -22.39
N LEU A 62 8.60 14.06 -21.61
CA LEU A 62 8.44 12.66 -22.04
C LEU A 62 7.35 12.48 -23.10
N VAL A 63 6.38 13.38 -23.18
CA VAL A 63 5.40 13.42 -24.26
C VAL A 63 6.04 13.83 -25.60
N ASN A 64 7.24 14.44 -25.56
CA ASN A 64 7.93 15.00 -26.72
C ASN A 64 9.27 14.36 -27.09
N SER A 65 9.73 13.31 -26.38
CA SER A 65 11.04 12.69 -26.69
C SER A 65 11.04 11.17 -26.57
N ASP A 66 11.21 10.51 -27.69
CA ASP A 66 11.72 9.13 -27.83
C ASP A 66 13.24 9.13 -27.54
N LEU A 67 13.67 8.97 -26.31
CA LEU A 67 15.09 8.67 -26.07
C LEU A 67 15.30 8.00 -24.70
N ALA A 68 15.69 6.73 -24.77
CA ALA A 68 16.28 5.96 -23.68
C ALA A 68 17.65 6.53 -23.32
N SER A 69 17.88 6.80 -22.04
CA SER A 69 19.22 7.06 -21.51
C SER A 69 19.52 6.09 -20.38
N THR A 70 20.44 5.20 -20.67
CA THR A 70 21.12 4.29 -19.74
C THR A 70 22.07 5.03 -18.83
N THR A 71 21.98 4.85 -17.50
CA THR A 71 23.17 5.01 -16.63
C THR A 71 23.02 4.33 -15.27
N SER A 72 24.03 3.54 -14.91
CA SER A 72 24.53 3.17 -13.57
C SER A 72 23.72 2.19 -12.71
N MET A 73 24.28 0.98 -12.57
CA MET A 73 23.91 -0.10 -11.66
C MET A 73 24.11 0.28 -10.18
N SER A 74 23.12 0.89 -9.60
CA SER A 74 22.80 0.77 -8.17
C SER A 74 21.34 0.30 -8.12
N ARG A 75 20.91 -0.50 -7.13
CA ARG A 75 19.51 -1.01 -7.05
C ARG A 75 18.53 0.09 -7.48
N ALA A 76 18.23 0.11 -8.77
CA ALA A 76 17.38 1.12 -9.38
C ALA A 76 15.93 0.87 -8.93
N ALA A 77 15.11 1.91 -8.89
CA ALA A 77 13.67 1.76 -8.79
C ALA A 77 13.17 0.84 -9.90
N VAL A 78 12.16 0.02 -9.62
CA VAL A 78 11.54 -0.86 -10.62
C VAL A 78 10.93 0.00 -11.71
N SER A 79 11.28 -0.26 -12.96
CA SER A 79 10.70 0.46 -14.09
C SER A 79 9.22 0.11 -14.30
N GLU A 80 8.48 1.00 -14.97
CA GLU A 80 7.06 0.75 -15.27
C GLU A 80 6.87 -0.53 -16.12
N PRO A 81 7.65 -0.80 -17.19
CA PRO A 81 7.54 -2.06 -17.94
C PRO A 81 7.83 -3.29 -17.09
N GLU A 82 8.83 -3.23 -16.21
CA GLU A 82 9.18 -4.34 -15.33
C GLU A 82 8.07 -4.61 -14.30
N GLU A 83 7.47 -3.58 -13.71
CA GLU A 83 6.35 -3.74 -12.80
C GLU A 83 5.13 -4.33 -13.50
N LEU A 84 4.81 -3.85 -14.72
CA LEU A 84 3.74 -4.39 -15.55
C LEU A 84 3.95 -5.88 -15.85
N ASP A 85 5.17 -6.28 -16.22
CA ASP A 85 5.50 -7.69 -16.50
C ASP A 85 5.29 -8.59 -15.27
N ARG A 86 5.48 -8.05 -14.08
CA ARG A 86 5.24 -8.78 -12.82
C ARG A 86 3.74 -8.90 -12.50
N VAL A 87 2.99 -7.80 -12.54
CA VAL A 87 1.64 -7.73 -11.95
C VAL A 87 0.52 -8.12 -12.91
N LEU A 88 0.62 -7.80 -14.21
CA LEU A 88 -0.48 -8.06 -15.15
C LEU A 88 -0.83 -9.54 -15.32
N PRO A 89 0.15 -10.47 -15.44
CA PRO A 89 -0.16 -11.90 -15.52
C PRO A 89 -0.88 -12.41 -14.27
N VAL A 90 -0.50 -11.91 -13.08
CA VAL A 90 -1.14 -12.30 -11.81
C VAL A 90 -2.57 -11.78 -11.74
N ILE A 91 -2.81 -10.50 -12.04
CA ILE A 91 -4.15 -9.92 -12.09
C ILE A 91 -5.06 -10.69 -13.04
N ALA A 92 -4.59 -10.96 -14.27
CA ALA A 92 -5.36 -11.68 -15.29
C ALA A 92 -5.68 -13.13 -14.87
N ALA A 93 -4.74 -13.82 -14.22
CA ALA A 93 -4.93 -15.19 -13.73
C ALA A 93 -5.93 -15.24 -12.56
N VAL A 94 -5.79 -14.35 -11.58
CA VAL A 94 -6.72 -14.24 -10.43
C VAL A 94 -8.13 -13.90 -10.93
N ARG A 95 -8.28 -12.92 -11.84
CA ARG A 95 -9.56 -12.54 -12.42
C ARG A 95 -10.24 -13.69 -13.16
N ARG A 96 -9.44 -14.52 -13.87
CA ARG A 96 -9.97 -15.71 -14.57
C ARG A 96 -10.42 -16.79 -13.60
N ALA A 97 -9.65 -17.04 -12.54
CA ALA A 97 -9.94 -18.08 -11.55
C ALA A 97 -11.09 -17.69 -10.61
N LYS A 98 -11.19 -16.42 -10.26
CA LYS A 98 -12.20 -15.85 -9.33
C LYS A 98 -12.78 -14.57 -9.96
N PRO A 99 -13.78 -14.68 -10.86
CA PRO A 99 -14.32 -13.51 -11.59
C PRO A 99 -14.89 -12.40 -10.71
N ASP A 100 -15.37 -12.75 -9.51
CA ASP A 100 -15.99 -11.79 -8.57
C ASP A 100 -14.98 -11.23 -7.55
N ALA A 101 -13.73 -11.68 -7.55
CA ALA A 101 -12.74 -11.21 -6.60
C ALA A 101 -12.46 -9.70 -6.77
N LEU A 102 -12.41 -8.96 -5.68
CA LEU A 102 -11.93 -7.58 -5.69
C LEU A 102 -10.39 -7.59 -5.71
N ILE A 103 -9.82 -7.03 -6.77
CA ILE A 103 -8.38 -6.93 -6.97
C ILE A 103 -7.97 -5.46 -6.83
N SER A 104 -7.00 -5.22 -5.97
CA SER A 104 -6.30 -3.95 -5.81
C SER A 104 -4.90 -4.07 -6.42
N ILE A 105 -4.39 -2.98 -6.98
CA ILE A 105 -3.00 -2.83 -7.43
C ILE A 105 -2.26 -1.86 -6.51
N ASP A 106 -1.18 -2.32 -5.87
CA ASP A 106 -0.29 -1.49 -5.05
C ASP A 106 0.78 -0.88 -5.95
N THR A 107 0.55 0.36 -6.36
CA THR A 107 1.46 1.10 -7.24
C THR A 107 1.29 2.61 -7.11
N TYR A 108 2.38 3.34 -7.26
CA TYR A 108 2.41 4.81 -7.37
C TYR A 108 2.61 5.30 -8.81
N LYS A 109 2.67 4.39 -9.81
CA LYS A 109 2.87 4.72 -11.23
C LYS A 109 1.53 4.74 -11.97
N ALA A 110 1.19 5.87 -12.55
CA ALA A 110 -0.08 6.07 -13.25
C ALA A 110 -0.28 5.12 -14.44
N GLY A 111 0.79 4.81 -15.19
CA GLY A 111 0.73 3.87 -16.30
C GLY A 111 0.47 2.44 -15.84
N VAL A 112 1.10 2.00 -14.73
CA VAL A 112 0.82 0.69 -14.12
C VAL A 112 -0.63 0.63 -13.62
N ALA A 113 -1.09 1.66 -12.90
CA ALA A 113 -2.47 1.74 -12.42
C ALA A 113 -3.49 1.59 -13.57
N ARG A 114 -3.26 2.29 -14.69
CA ARG A 114 -4.13 2.21 -15.87
C ARG A 114 -4.19 0.78 -16.43
N LYS A 115 -3.04 0.18 -16.68
CA LYS A 115 -2.96 -1.17 -17.25
C LYS A 115 -3.52 -2.24 -16.31
N ALA A 116 -3.28 -2.11 -15.01
CA ALA A 116 -3.82 -3.01 -14.01
C ALA A 116 -5.36 -2.95 -13.95
N VAL A 117 -5.95 -1.75 -14.01
CA VAL A 117 -7.41 -1.58 -14.04
C VAL A 117 -8.00 -2.11 -15.35
N GLU A 118 -7.36 -1.87 -16.50
CA GLU A 118 -7.75 -2.46 -17.80
C GLU A 118 -7.69 -4.01 -17.75
N ALA A 119 -6.78 -4.59 -16.98
CA ALA A 119 -6.65 -6.04 -16.78
C ALA A 119 -7.63 -6.61 -15.74
N GLY A 120 -8.38 -5.77 -15.02
CA GLY A 120 -9.42 -6.19 -14.08
C GLY A 120 -9.21 -5.80 -12.62
N ALA A 121 -8.21 -5.00 -12.26
CA ALA A 121 -8.15 -4.40 -10.94
C ALA A 121 -9.29 -3.38 -10.76
N ALA A 122 -9.89 -3.36 -9.57
CA ALA A 122 -10.99 -2.46 -9.23
C ALA A 122 -10.54 -1.30 -8.34
N ILE A 123 -9.38 -1.40 -7.73
CA ILE A 123 -8.84 -0.46 -6.75
C ILE A 123 -7.37 -0.18 -7.09
N VAL A 124 -6.93 1.06 -6.90
CA VAL A 124 -5.52 1.46 -6.91
C VAL A 124 -5.12 1.89 -5.49
N ASN A 125 -4.13 1.22 -4.93
CA ASN A 125 -3.55 1.53 -3.62
C ASN A 125 -2.21 2.24 -3.85
N ASP A 126 -2.18 3.56 -3.63
CA ASP A 126 -0.99 4.37 -3.87
C ASP A 126 -0.35 4.83 -2.55
N VAL A 127 0.78 4.20 -2.23
CA VAL A 127 1.58 4.50 -1.02
C VAL A 127 2.12 5.93 -0.97
N SER A 128 2.12 6.65 -2.10
CA SER A 128 2.60 8.04 -2.19
C SER A 128 1.53 9.08 -1.91
N GLY A 129 0.26 8.67 -1.74
CA GLY A 129 -0.87 9.59 -1.64
C GLY A 129 -1.10 10.36 -2.94
N PHE A 130 -0.86 9.74 -4.08
CA PHE A 130 -0.96 10.30 -5.44
C PHE A 130 0.05 11.40 -5.75
N ARG A 131 1.25 11.34 -5.10
CA ARG A 131 2.21 12.44 -5.12
C ARG A 131 3.49 12.19 -5.90
N TRP A 132 3.85 10.92 -6.16
CA TRP A 132 5.09 10.61 -6.85
C TRP A 132 4.95 10.58 -8.36
N ASP A 133 3.76 10.31 -8.87
CA ASP A 133 3.44 10.45 -10.29
C ASP A 133 2.39 11.55 -10.49
N PRO A 134 2.71 12.68 -11.08
CA PRO A 134 1.78 13.81 -11.28
C PRO A 134 0.59 13.45 -12.19
N ALA A 135 0.67 12.37 -12.97
CA ALA A 135 -0.43 11.87 -13.78
C ALA A 135 -1.43 11.02 -12.98
N MET A 136 -1.09 10.57 -11.75
CA MET A 136 -1.91 9.62 -11.01
C MET A 136 -3.34 10.11 -10.76
N ILE A 137 -3.53 11.33 -10.25
CA ILE A 137 -4.87 11.85 -9.94
C ILE A 137 -5.75 11.90 -11.18
N LYS A 138 -5.21 12.40 -12.31
CA LYS A 138 -5.93 12.44 -13.59
C LYS A 138 -6.30 11.04 -14.06
N THR A 139 -5.37 10.10 -13.97
CA THR A 139 -5.58 8.70 -14.32
C THR A 139 -6.70 8.07 -13.49
N LEU A 140 -6.69 8.25 -12.17
CA LEU A 140 -7.73 7.73 -11.29
C LEU A 140 -9.11 8.32 -11.57
N ALA A 141 -9.17 9.62 -11.87
CA ALA A 141 -10.42 10.30 -12.27
C ALA A 141 -11.02 9.72 -13.56
N GLU A 142 -10.16 9.42 -14.55
CA GLU A 142 -10.58 8.81 -15.84
C GLU A 142 -11.02 7.36 -15.65
N LEU A 143 -10.27 6.55 -14.91
CA LEU A 143 -10.52 5.13 -14.68
C LEU A 143 -11.78 4.87 -13.86
N LYS A 144 -12.16 5.82 -13.00
CA LYS A 144 -13.33 5.70 -12.13
C LYS A 144 -13.30 4.47 -11.22
N CYS A 145 -12.12 3.98 -10.84
CA CYS A 145 -11.90 2.90 -9.89
C CYS A 145 -11.90 3.39 -8.44
N GLY A 146 -11.87 2.48 -7.47
CA GLY A 146 -11.55 2.80 -6.07
C GLY A 146 -10.09 3.25 -5.94
N ALA A 147 -9.81 4.11 -4.96
CA ALA A 147 -8.48 4.64 -4.74
C ALA A 147 -8.15 4.73 -3.24
N VAL A 148 -7.05 4.10 -2.83
CA VAL A 148 -6.53 4.22 -1.47
C VAL A 148 -5.44 5.29 -1.47
N LEU A 149 -5.70 6.37 -0.74
CA LEU A 149 -4.77 7.47 -0.53
C LEU A 149 -4.01 7.23 0.76
N VAL A 150 -2.75 6.82 0.63
CA VAL A 150 -1.90 6.51 1.78
C VAL A 150 -1.08 7.73 2.18
N HIS A 151 -1.13 8.10 3.45
CA HIS A 151 -0.28 9.16 3.97
C HIS A 151 1.16 8.71 4.12
N MET A 152 2.08 9.44 3.50
CA MET A 152 3.52 9.21 3.60
C MET A 152 4.27 10.51 3.91
N ARG A 153 5.36 10.40 4.68
CA ARG A 153 6.29 11.51 4.91
C ARG A 153 7.59 11.25 4.16
N GLY A 154 7.92 12.13 3.21
CA GLY A 154 9.15 12.00 2.43
C GLY A 154 9.21 10.74 1.58
N ARG A 155 10.40 10.41 1.10
CA ARG A 155 10.68 9.20 0.31
C ARG A 155 11.30 8.10 1.19
N PRO A 156 11.22 6.82 0.80
CA PRO A 156 11.76 5.71 1.59
C PRO A 156 13.25 5.86 1.94
N ASP A 157 14.06 6.40 1.04
CA ASP A 157 15.50 6.67 1.24
C ASP A 157 15.77 7.78 2.28
N GLN A 158 14.80 8.65 2.54
CA GLN A 158 14.89 9.78 3.47
C GLN A 158 14.35 9.47 4.87
N TRP A 159 13.57 8.40 5.04
CA TRP A 159 12.80 8.13 6.27
C TRP A 159 13.64 8.10 7.55
N ARG A 160 14.89 7.60 7.48
CA ARG A 160 15.79 7.53 8.63
C ARG A 160 16.20 8.90 9.16
N ASN A 161 16.16 9.93 8.30
CA ASN A 161 16.60 11.29 8.60
C ASN A 161 15.44 12.23 8.93
N LEU A 162 14.19 11.76 8.84
CA LEU A 162 13.02 12.58 9.13
C LEU A 162 12.92 12.85 10.63
N LYS A 163 12.83 14.12 10.99
CA LYS A 163 12.60 14.52 12.38
C LYS A 163 11.20 14.11 12.85
N PRO A 164 11.06 13.63 14.10
CA PRO A 164 9.75 13.41 14.70
C PRO A 164 8.89 14.68 14.68
N GLN A 165 7.57 14.51 14.54
CA GLN A 165 6.60 15.59 14.66
C GLN A 165 6.10 15.66 16.10
N ALA A 166 5.87 16.86 16.61
CA ALA A 166 5.34 17.08 17.97
C ALA A 166 3.94 16.45 18.12
N ASP A 167 3.04 16.68 17.14
CA ASP A 167 1.77 16.00 17.01
C ASP A 167 1.64 15.44 15.59
N LEU A 168 2.00 14.15 15.44
CA LEU A 168 1.93 13.50 14.14
C LEU A 168 0.49 13.32 13.66
N MET A 169 -0.49 13.06 14.56
CA MET A 169 -1.89 12.89 14.17
C MET A 169 -2.44 14.17 13.54
N LEU A 170 -2.14 15.32 14.12
CA LEU A 170 -2.56 16.59 13.56
C LEU A 170 -1.97 16.83 12.15
N VAL A 171 -0.70 16.48 11.94
CA VAL A 171 -0.04 16.57 10.63
C VAL A 171 -0.71 15.64 9.63
N VAL A 172 -0.86 14.35 9.97
CA VAL A 172 -1.50 13.34 9.12
C VAL A 172 -2.91 13.75 8.72
N LYS A 173 -3.71 14.19 9.69
CA LYS A 173 -5.10 14.61 9.45
C LYS A 173 -5.18 15.80 8.49
N ARG A 174 -4.35 16.82 8.70
CA ARG A 174 -4.31 18.00 7.82
C ARG A 174 -3.87 17.59 6.41
N GLU A 175 -2.77 16.88 6.28
CA GLU A 175 -2.23 16.48 4.97
C GLU A 175 -3.19 15.56 4.21
N LEU A 176 -3.83 14.59 4.87
CA LEU A 176 -4.87 13.77 4.25
C LEU A 176 -6.07 14.60 3.80
N SER A 177 -6.50 15.60 4.58
CA SER A 177 -7.56 16.53 4.18
C SER A 177 -7.18 17.27 2.90
N ASP A 178 -6.01 17.93 2.91
CA ASP A 178 -5.53 18.74 1.79
C ASP A 178 -5.39 17.91 0.51
N TRP A 179 -4.79 16.70 0.62
CA TRP A 179 -4.59 15.80 -0.52
C TRP A 179 -5.90 15.24 -1.08
N THR A 180 -6.85 14.98 -0.20
CA THR A 180 -8.18 14.50 -0.60
C THR A 180 -8.97 15.60 -1.29
N GLU A 181 -8.95 16.83 -0.76
CA GLU A 181 -9.62 17.97 -1.38
C GLU A 181 -9.06 18.27 -2.78
N GLU A 182 -7.73 18.19 -2.94
CA GLU A 182 -7.08 18.31 -4.23
C GLU A 182 -7.54 17.21 -5.19
N SER A 183 -7.55 15.95 -4.72
CA SER A 183 -7.94 14.80 -5.53
C SER A 183 -9.39 14.90 -6.01
N VAL A 184 -10.30 15.32 -5.13
CA VAL A 184 -11.72 15.54 -5.47
C VAL A 184 -11.89 16.69 -6.46
N ARG A 185 -11.19 17.81 -6.24
CA ARG A 185 -11.20 18.96 -7.15
C ARG A 185 -10.70 18.60 -8.55
N LEU A 186 -9.75 17.65 -8.65
CA LEU A 186 -9.19 17.17 -9.91
C LEU A 186 -9.97 16.00 -10.53
N GLY A 187 -11.13 15.63 -9.95
CA GLY A 187 -12.12 14.76 -10.59
C GLY A 187 -12.27 13.36 -10.02
N ILE A 188 -11.53 12.97 -8.97
CA ILE A 188 -11.80 11.70 -8.28
C ILE A 188 -13.08 11.88 -7.47
N LYS A 189 -14.06 10.99 -7.63
CA LYS A 189 -15.27 11.02 -6.84
C LYS A 189 -14.97 10.70 -5.37
N ARG A 190 -15.55 11.48 -4.46
CA ARG A 190 -15.36 11.34 -3.00
C ARG A 190 -15.67 9.93 -2.49
N ASP A 191 -16.72 9.30 -3.00
CA ASP A 191 -17.19 7.96 -2.63
C ASP A 191 -16.28 6.81 -3.09
N ARG A 192 -15.19 7.12 -3.80
CA ARG A 192 -14.19 6.16 -4.28
C ARG A 192 -12.88 6.23 -3.52
N ILE A 193 -12.74 7.17 -2.61
CA ILE A 193 -11.50 7.37 -1.85
C ILE A 193 -11.58 6.67 -0.50
N VAL A 194 -10.54 5.90 -0.18
CA VAL A 194 -10.23 5.34 1.13
C VAL A 194 -8.95 5.99 1.64
N LEU A 195 -8.87 6.32 2.91
CA LEU A 195 -7.68 6.91 3.52
C LEU A 195 -6.91 5.86 4.33
N ASP A 196 -5.57 5.86 4.19
CA ASP A 196 -4.66 5.12 5.06
C ASP A 196 -3.73 6.10 5.78
N PRO A 197 -3.68 6.13 7.12
CA PRO A 197 -2.75 6.97 7.87
C PRO A 197 -1.28 6.62 7.62
N GLY A 198 -0.99 5.51 6.94
CA GLY A 198 0.33 5.10 6.50
C GLY A 198 1.26 4.76 7.65
N LEU A 199 0.85 3.87 8.55
CA LEU A 199 1.72 3.36 9.63
C LEU A 199 3.06 2.87 9.06
N GLY A 200 4.18 3.33 9.61
CA GLY A 200 5.53 2.95 9.19
C GLY A 200 6.08 3.72 7.99
N PHE A 201 5.26 4.48 7.25
CA PHE A 201 5.70 5.24 6.08
C PHE A 201 6.22 6.63 6.47
N GLY A 202 7.55 6.77 6.61
CA GLY A 202 8.21 8.01 7.03
C GLY A 202 7.88 8.45 8.46
N LYS A 203 7.49 7.51 9.31
CA LYS A 203 7.19 7.70 10.72
C LYS A 203 8.13 6.83 11.55
N ASN A 204 8.79 7.40 12.55
CA ASN A 204 9.63 6.59 13.42
C ASN A 204 8.78 5.61 14.27
N PHE A 205 9.42 4.65 14.92
CA PHE A 205 8.70 3.56 15.58
C PHE A 205 7.70 4.07 16.62
N GLU A 206 8.13 5.00 17.48
CA GLU A 206 7.35 5.52 18.61
C GLU A 206 6.15 6.35 18.13
N GLN A 207 6.23 6.99 16.98
CA GLN A 207 5.14 7.80 16.44
C GLN A 207 3.99 6.98 15.88
N ASN A 208 4.21 5.70 15.58
CA ASN A 208 3.14 4.84 15.06
C ASN A 208 2.12 4.45 16.14
N TYR A 209 2.55 4.31 17.40
CA TYR A 209 1.64 3.93 18.50
C TYR A 209 0.59 4.98 18.79
N PRO A 210 0.93 6.27 19.02
CA PRO A 210 -0.09 7.30 19.20
C PRO A 210 -0.93 7.53 17.95
N LEU A 211 -0.37 7.35 16.74
CA LEU A 211 -1.13 7.47 15.49
C LEU A 211 -2.23 6.40 15.43
N LEU A 212 -1.91 5.14 15.73
CA LEU A 212 -2.89 4.06 15.79
C LEU A 212 -3.90 4.26 16.92
N LYS A 213 -3.44 4.67 18.10
CA LYS A 213 -4.30 4.92 19.28
C LYS A 213 -5.35 6.00 19.03
N ARG A 214 -5.02 7.01 18.22
CA ARG A 214 -5.86 8.17 17.90
C ARG A 214 -6.49 8.08 16.50
N LEU A 215 -6.57 6.89 15.91
CA LEU A 215 -7.10 6.68 14.56
C LEU A 215 -8.51 7.25 14.36
N ASP A 216 -9.34 7.16 15.40
CA ASP A 216 -10.71 7.69 15.44
C ASP A 216 -10.81 9.20 15.14
N GLU A 217 -9.76 9.98 15.36
CA GLU A 217 -9.75 11.40 14.99
C GLU A 217 -9.86 11.63 13.47
N LEU A 218 -9.48 10.63 12.64
CA LEU A 218 -9.58 10.72 11.19
C LEU A 218 -11.02 10.56 10.68
N HIS A 219 -11.98 10.06 11.47
CA HIS A 219 -13.40 9.98 11.08
C HIS A 219 -14.02 11.33 10.76
N SER A 220 -13.46 12.41 11.33
CA SER A 220 -13.89 13.78 11.01
C SER A 220 -13.68 14.15 9.53
N LEU A 221 -12.81 13.43 8.80
CA LEU A 221 -12.61 13.60 7.35
C LEU A 221 -13.73 12.96 6.53
N ARG A 222 -14.53 12.06 7.14
CA ARG A 222 -15.69 11.38 6.54
C ARG A 222 -15.32 10.54 5.31
N PHE A 223 -14.26 9.74 5.42
CA PHE A 223 -13.86 8.72 4.45
C PHE A 223 -13.68 7.39 5.16
N PRO A 224 -13.86 6.25 4.45
CA PRO A 224 -13.44 4.97 4.98
C PRO A 224 -11.95 4.96 5.29
N LEU A 225 -11.56 4.22 6.33
CA LEU A 225 -10.18 4.11 6.78
C LEU A 225 -9.63 2.70 6.50
N LEU A 226 -8.41 2.64 5.94
CA LEU A 226 -7.62 1.43 5.83
C LEU A 226 -6.46 1.48 6.82
N VAL A 227 -6.17 0.35 7.46
CA VAL A 227 -5.02 0.18 8.36
C VAL A 227 -4.17 -1.01 7.92
N GLY A 228 -2.90 -0.77 7.64
CA GLY A 228 -1.90 -1.78 7.36
C GLY A 228 -0.83 -1.81 8.46
N ALA A 229 -1.01 -2.61 9.50
CA ALA A 229 -0.02 -2.81 10.57
C ALA A 229 0.81 -4.09 10.39
N SER A 230 0.37 -5.00 9.52
CA SER A 230 0.85 -6.36 9.40
C SER A 230 2.36 -6.44 9.19
N ARG A 231 3.02 -7.13 10.11
CA ARG A 231 4.45 -7.45 10.13
C ARG A 231 5.39 -6.24 10.06
N LYS A 232 4.88 -5.01 10.27
CA LYS A 232 5.67 -3.78 10.20
C LYS A 232 6.74 -3.69 11.29
N SER A 233 7.77 -2.90 11.03
CA SER A 233 8.94 -2.78 11.91
C SER A 233 8.62 -2.22 13.30
N PHE A 234 7.65 -1.31 13.42
CA PHE A 234 7.23 -0.79 14.72
C PHE A 234 6.60 -1.89 15.61
N VAL A 235 5.91 -2.89 15.00
CA VAL A 235 5.43 -4.08 15.72
C VAL A 235 6.61 -4.90 16.25
N GLY A 236 7.62 -5.12 15.38
CA GLY A 236 8.84 -5.81 15.78
C GLY A 236 9.58 -5.11 16.91
N ARG A 237 9.60 -3.77 16.91
CA ARG A 237 10.19 -2.92 17.96
C ARG A 237 9.42 -3.04 19.28
N ALA A 238 8.09 -3.00 19.25
CA ALA A 238 7.27 -3.18 20.45
C ALA A 238 7.46 -4.55 21.12
N LEU A 239 7.79 -5.57 20.34
CA LEU A 239 8.02 -6.94 20.77
C LEU A 239 9.52 -7.26 20.95
N ALA A 240 10.39 -6.24 20.96
CA ALA A 240 11.83 -6.42 21.10
C ALA A 240 12.17 -7.17 22.40
N LYS A 241 13.16 -8.05 22.30
CA LYS A 241 13.71 -8.79 23.45
C LYS A 241 15.24 -8.75 23.38
N ASP A 242 15.88 -8.54 24.51
CA ASP A 242 17.34 -8.51 24.63
C ASP A 242 18.01 -7.52 23.66
N GLY A 243 17.38 -6.35 23.43
CA GLY A 243 17.86 -5.31 22.52
C GLY A 243 17.64 -5.56 21.03
N HIS A 244 16.99 -6.67 20.65
CA HIS A 244 16.75 -7.05 19.27
C HIS A 244 15.25 -6.98 18.92
N ASP A 245 14.93 -6.35 17.78
CA ASP A 245 13.59 -6.32 17.27
C ASP A 245 13.11 -7.74 16.91
N ARG A 246 11.83 -8.01 17.15
CA ARG A 246 11.24 -9.30 16.78
C ARG A 246 11.36 -9.53 15.27
N PRO A 247 11.86 -10.70 14.79
CA PRO A 247 11.91 -11.07 13.38
C PRO A 247 10.53 -10.98 12.71
N VAL A 248 10.52 -10.75 11.38
CA VAL A 248 9.27 -10.52 10.61
C VAL A 248 8.29 -11.69 10.76
N GLY A 249 8.77 -12.94 10.72
CA GLY A 249 7.95 -14.16 10.87
C GLY A 249 7.26 -14.29 12.24
N ASP A 250 7.85 -13.66 13.29
CA ASP A 250 7.37 -13.80 14.66
C ASP A 250 6.51 -12.60 15.13
N ARG A 251 6.01 -11.78 14.17
CA ARG A 251 5.23 -10.56 14.49
C ARG A 251 3.72 -10.78 14.48
N LEU A 252 3.24 -12.00 14.28
CA LEU A 252 1.82 -12.29 14.12
C LEU A 252 0.98 -11.74 15.27
N PHE A 253 1.27 -12.13 16.51
CA PHE A 253 0.45 -11.71 17.67
C PHE A 253 0.47 -10.19 17.91
N GLY A 254 1.61 -9.53 17.67
CA GLY A 254 1.66 -8.07 17.74
C GLY A 254 0.91 -7.40 16.59
N THR A 255 0.89 -8.02 15.42
CA THR A 255 0.08 -7.58 14.29
C THR A 255 -1.40 -7.64 14.64
N LEU A 256 -1.90 -8.79 15.14
CA LEU A 256 -3.30 -8.98 15.52
C LEU A 256 -3.73 -8.00 16.62
N ALA A 257 -2.87 -7.75 17.61
CA ALA A 257 -3.13 -6.74 18.63
C ALA A 257 -3.27 -5.32 18.04
N ALA A 258 -2.39 -4.95 17.09
CA ALA A 258 -2.49 -3.66 16.42
C ALA A 258 -3.72 -3.57 15.51
N GLU A 259 -4.10 -4.63 14.82
CA GLU A 259 -5.30 -4.72 14.01
C GLU A 259 -6.57 -4.60 14.87
N THR A 260 -6.63 -5.27 16.02
CA THR A 260 -7.74 -5.12 17.00
C THR A 260 -7.92 -3.67 17.42
N VAL A 261 -6.83 -2.97 17.74
CA VAL A 261 -6.90 -1.54 18.07
C VAL A 261 -7.40 -0.74 16.87
N GLY A 262 -6.90 -1.02 15.66
CA GLY A 262 -7.35 -0.36 14.43
C GLY A 262 -8.85 -0.51 14.21
N ILE A 263 -9.39 -1.73 14.34
CA ILE A 263 -10.82 -2.03 14.19
C ILE A 263 -11.64 -1.30 15.26
N SER A 264 -11.26 -1.41 16.54
CA SER A 264 -11.93 -0.71 17.65
C SER A 264 -11.90 0.81 17.52
N LYS A 265 -10.97 1.35 16.72
CA LYS A 265 -10.85 2.76 16.37
C LYS A 265 -11.49 3.09 15.02
N GLY A 266 -12.25 2.15 14.45
CA GLY A 266 -13.10 2.33 13.28
C GLY A 266 -12.39 2.19 11.95
N ALA A 267 -11.33 1.39 11.85
CA ALA A 267 -10.80 0.95 10.56
C ALA A 267 -11.84 0.10 9.82
N HIS A 268 -12.11 0.44 8.57
CA HIS A 268 -13.05 -0.29 7.71
C HIS A 268 -12.37 -1.41 6.93
N ILE A 269 -11.08 -1.27 6.67
CA ILE A 269 -10.27 -2.23 5.92
C ILE A 269 -8.98 -2.51 6.69
N ILE A 270 -8.70 -3.78 6.91
CA ILE A 270 -7.41 -4.26 7.44
C ILE A 270 -6.60 -4.85 6.29
N ARG A 271 -5.38 -4.33 6.06
CA ARG A 271 -4.42 -4.83 5.07
C ARG A 271 -3.39 -5.70 5.77
N THR A 272 -3.39 -7.00 5.46
CA THR A 272 -2.65 -8.02 6.21
C THR A 272 -2.00 -9.08 5.32
N HIS A 273 -0.93 -9.71 5.82
CA HIS A 273 -0.31 -10.90 5.22
C HIS A 273 -0.93 -12.20 5.75
N ASP A 274 -1.57 -12.15 6.93
CA ASP A 274 -2.04 -13.33 7.68
C ASP A 274 -3.60 -13.32 7.72
N VAL A 275 -4.22 -13.47 6.52
CA VAL A 275 -5.66 -13.25 6.30
C VAL A 275 -6.52 -14.05 7.28
N ARG A 276 -6.29 -15.36 7.42
CA ARG A 276 -7.11 -16.20 8.30
C ARG A 276 -7.11 -15.70 9.74
N ALA A 277 -5.94 -15.41 10.30
CA ALA A 277 -5.80 -14.94 11.67
C ALA A 277 -6.40 -13.52 11.85
N SER A 278 -6.20 -12.65 10.87
CA SER A 278 -6.77 -11.30 10.86
C SER A 278 -8.29 -11.31 10.73
N LEU A 279 -8.86 -12.24 9.95
CA LEU A 279 -10.31 -12.41 9.82
C LEU A 279 -10.94 -12.84 11.15
N ASP A 280 -10.35 -13.82 11.82
CA ASP A 280 -10.83 -14.27 13.14
C ASP A 280 -10.71 -13.13 14.17
N THR A 281 -9.62 -12.36 14.11
CA THR A 281 -9.41 -11.15 14.93
C THR A 281 -10.49 -10.09 14.66
N ALA A 282 -10.78 -9.82 13.38
CA ALA A 282 -11.79 -8.84 12.99
C ALA A 282 -13.19 -9.26 13.50
N ARG A 283 -13.58 -10.51 13.28
CA ARG A 283 -14.84 -11.06 13.77
C ARG A 283 -14.99 -10.94 15.28
N MET A 284 -13.92 -11.17 16.02
CA MET A 284 -13.95 -11.03 17.48
C MET A 284 -13.99 -9.57 17.90
N ALA A 285 -13.21 -8.69 17.24
CA ALA A 285 -13.21 -7.26 17.53
C ALA A 285 -14.59 -6.63 17.28
N ASP A 286 -15.29 -7.02 16.21
CA ASP A 286 -16.64 -6.54 15.86
C ASP A 286 -17.69 -6.91 16.92
N GLN A 287 -17.46 -7.97 17.71
CA GLN A 287 -18.36 -8.31 18.83
C GLN A 287 -18.10 -7.46 20.09
N LEU A 288 -16.96 -6.79 20.15
CA LEU A 288 -16.51 -6.01 21.31
C LEU A 288 -16.59 -4.48 21.07
N ALA A 289 -16.89 -4.04 19.85
CA ALA A 289 -16.94 -2.63 19.44
C ALA A 289 -18.25 -1.93 19.81
#